data_5c51045a84bae3d99b9e2be9b5d64e79
#
_entry.id   5c51045a84bae3d99b9e2be9b5d64e79
#
_cell.length_a   1.000
_cell.length_b   1.000
_cell.length_c   1.000
_cell.angle_alpha   90.00
_cell.angle_beta   90.00
_cell.angle_gamma   90.00
#
_symmetry.space_group_name_H-M   'P 1'
#
loop_
_entity.id
_entity.type
_entity.pdbx_description
1 polymer ?
#
loop_
_entity_poly.entity_id
_entity_poly.type
_entity_poly.pdbx_seq_one_letter_code
_entity_poly.pdbx_strand_id
1 'polypeptide(L)'
;MPAPLPRSKVKKHQTWNAESVFTTPDAFDVEMQSILESLPEIKKYQGHLGDNIETFLSAVQAIDNIEQRSAKVRVFATMSSSVDANDEQGAAMSSKATSILAQVGAAISFLEPELLSIGEAKLRQWMSEDARMKLYEHFFNDLFRKQAHVRNAEVEELLGMVRDPFGAVRSTAGMLANADFKFKPAKDSKGRKLELTQSTRSALIESADRKVRQTSWENYNDKYLEFKNTLAGNLAASIKQNVFNMKARNFNSSLEATLFNGDVPVEMFHNLLDIFKKKLPMWHKYWRIRRKALGVKVLHPYDVWAPLTTKKHKVPFETAVDWICEGLAPMGDEYVSTMRKGCIEDRWVDWSPNAGKREGAFSTRVPNDMHPFIMMSYTDDVGSMSTLSHELGHSIHAWYASRAQPMMYYLYPSIIAETASNFNQAMTRAHLLKTKKDKYFQIALLEEAMDNFHRYFFIMPTLARFELETHQRAEKGQSLTAETMNNLMADLFSEGFGGEMYLDRDRVGITWATFTTHLYIDYYSFQYAIGISAANAIAKRVLDGIPGAAQDHINFLKAGSSMSPMDVYKTAGIDMTSTHPIEDAFTVLEEYIDRLGELTGK
;
A
#
# COMPACT_ATOMS: atom_id res chain seq x y z
N MET A 1 -12.20 24.75 -11.07
CA MET A 1 -13.01 23.59 -11.48
C MET A 1 -14.44 23.84 -11.01
N PRO A 2 -15.48 23.39 -11.72
CA PRO A 2 -16.84 23.45 -11.18
C PRO A 2 -16.89 22.67 -9.85
N ALA A 3 -17.80 23.06 -8.94
CA ALA A 3 -17.98 22.34 -7.68
C ALA A 3 -18.34 20.88 -7.96
N PRO A 4 -17.77 19.92 -7.17
CA PRO A 4 -18.08 18.51 -7.37
C PRO A 4 -19.59 18.24 -7.18
N LEU A 5 -20.13 17.33 -7.99
CA LEU A 5 -21.54 16.96 -7.94
C LEU A 5 -21.90 16.34 -6.57
N PRO A 6 -23.10 16.57 -6.04
CA PRO A 6 -23.61 15.76 -4.93
C PRO A 6 -23.66 14.28 -5.31
N ARG A 7 -23.39 13.35 -4.36
CA ARG A 7 -23.44 11.90 -4.60
C ARG A 7 -24.71 11.44 -5.31
N SER A 8 -25.86 11.95 -4.93
CA SER A 8 -27.17 11.63 -5.52
C SER A 8 -27.32 12.01 -7.00
N LYS A 9 -26.42 12.81 -7.56
CA LYS A 9 -26.42 13.22 -8.97
C LYS A 9 -25.40 12.46 -9.84
N VAL A 10 -24.58 11.59 -9.22
CA VAL A 10 -23.66 10.74 -9.97
C VAL A 10 -24.44 9.69 -10.76
N LYS A 11 -24.10 9.52 -12.04
CA LYS A 11 -24.78 8.53 -12.89
C LYS A 11 -24.44 7.11 -12.47
N LYS A 12 -25.41 6.21 -12.50
CA LYS A 12 -25.25 4.81 -12.01
C LYS A 12 -24.08 4.06 -12.66
N HIS A 13 -23.82 4.23 -13.94
CA HIS A 13 -22.69 3.60 -14.64
C HIS A 13 -21.31 4.13 -14.21
N GLN A 14 -21.27 5.24 -13.47
CA GLN A 14 -20.04 5.82 -12.90
C GLN A 14 -19.81 5.40 -11.44
N THR A 15 -20.66 4.55 -10.91
CA THR A 15 -20.61 4.03 -9.55
C THR A 15 -20.36 2.53 -9.57
N TRP A 16 -19.73 2.02 -8.52
CA TRP A 16 -19.59 0.57 -8.36
C TRP A 16 -20.92 -0.14 -8.10
N ASN A 17 -20.93 -1.47 -8.28
CA ASN A 17 -22.09 -2.32 -8.10
C ASN A 17 -22.22 -2.76 -6.63
N ALA A 18 -22.48 -1.82 -5.72
CA ALA A 18 -22.63 -2.13 -4.29
C ALA A 18 -23.82 -3.08 -4.01
N GLU A 19 -24.85 -3.00 -4.84
CA GLU A 19 -26.03 -3.86 -4.76
C GLU A 19 -25.73 -5.34 -4.99
N SER A 20 -24.58 -5.70 -5.57
CA SER A 20 -24.12 -7.10 -5.66
C SER A 20 -23.66 -7.65 -4.31
N VAL A 21 -23.24 -6.79 -3.38
CA VAL A 21 -22.85 -7.18 -2.02
C VAL A 21 -24.07 -7.35 -1.13
N PHE A 22 -24.86 -6.28 -0.97
CA PHE A 22 -26.16 -6.29 -0.33
C PHE A 22 -27.13 -5.44 -1.15
N THR A 23 -28.30 -6.00 -1.43
CA THR A 23 -29.33 -5.33 -2.25
C THR A 23 -29.91 -4.10 -1.58
N THR A 24 -29.95 -4.08 -0.26
CA THR A 24 -30.46 -2.97 0.57
C THR A 24 -29.67 -2.85 1.88
N PRO A 25 -29.70 -1.69 2.56
CA PRO A 25 -29.20 -1.55 3.92
C PRO A 25 -29.85 -2.51 4.93
N ASP A 26 -31.14 -2.83 4.77
CA ASP A 26 -31.83 -3.79 5.63
C ASP A 26 -31.25 -5.20 5.50
N ALA A 27 -30.87 -5.62 4.27
CA ALA A 27 -30.21 -6.91 4.06
C ALA A 27 -28.83 -6.97 4.75
N PHE A 28 -28.12 -5.85 4.82
CA PHE A 28 -26.89 -5.73 5.60
C PHE A 28 -27.15 -5.87 7.11
N ASP A 29 -28.18 -5.21 7.65
CA ASP A 29 -28.53 -5.32 9.08
C ASP A 29 -28.98 -6.75 9.46
N VAL A 30 -29.74 -7.42 8.59
CA VAL A 30 -30.14 -8.83 8.77
C VAL A 30 -28.92 -9.75 8.81
N GLU A 31 -27.97 -9.58 7.90
CA GLU A 31 -26.74 -10.39 7.88
C GLU A 31 -25.90 -10.18 9.14
N MET A 32 -25.77 -8.94 9.60
CA MET A 32 -25.07 -8.66 10.86
C MET A 32 -25.70 -9.37 12.06
N GLN A 33 -27.02 -9.33 12.16
CA GLN A 33 -27.72 -10.03 13.25
C GLN A 33 -27.51 -11.54 13.16
N SER A 34 -27.60 -12.12 11.96
CA SER A 34 -27.33 -13.54 11.72
C SER A 34 -25.90 -13.96 12.05
N ILE A 35 -24.89 -13.09 11.80
CA ILE A 35 -23.51 -13.32 12.24
C ILE A 35 -23.43 -13.42 13.77
N LEU A 36 -24.04 -12.47 14.50
CA LEU A 36 -24.05 -12.49 15.98
C LEU A 36 -24.71 -13.75 16.54
N GLU A 37 -25.81 -14.19 15.95
CA GLU A 37 -26.52 -15.41 16.33
C GLU A 37 -25.70 -16.69 16.07
N SER A 38 -24.74 -16.64 15.14
CA SER A 38 -23.85 -17.76 14.82
C SER A 38 -22.65 -17.89 15.76
N LEU A 39 -22.27 -16.83 16.51
CA LEU A 39 -21.08 -16.85 17.36
C LEU A 39 -21.08 -17.92 18.46
N PRO A 40 -22.20 -18.24 19.15
CA PRO A 40 -22.24 -19.31 20.13
C PRO A 40 -21.90 -20.68 19.53
N GLU A 41 -22.26 -20.95 18.26
CA GLU A 41 -21.93 -22.21 17.58
C GLU A 41 -20.43 -22.34 17.33
N ILE A 42 -19.74 -21.24 16.98
CA ILE A 42 -18.27 -21.22 16.84
C ILE A 42 -17.60 -21.53 18.17
N LYS A 43 -18.08 -20.93 19.27
CA LYS A 43 -17.51 -21.14 20.60
C LYS A 43 -17.64 -22.58 21.13
N LYS A 44 -18.53 -23.40 20.59
CA LYS A 44 -18.64 -24.82 20.95
C LYS A 44 -17.39 -25.64 20.61
N TYR A 45 -16.60 -25.17 19.64
CA TYR A 45 -15.35 -25.83 19.27
C TYR A 45 -14.18 -25.53 20.22
N GLN A 46 -14.30 -24.49 21.04
CA GLN A 46 -13.24 -24.12 22.01
C GLN A 46 -13.01 -25.25 23.02
N GLY A 47 -11.77 -25.72 23.14
CA GLY A 47 -11.37 -26.84 23.97
C GLY A 47 -11.51 -28.21 23.28
N HIS A 48 -12.00 -28.25 22.03
CA HIS A 48 -12.31 -29.48 21.31
C HIS A 48 -11.55 -29.67 19.99
N LEU A 49 -10.72 -28.68 19.55
CA LEU A 49 -9.97 -28.79 18.29
C LEU A 49 -9.04 -30.00 18.25
N GLY A 50 -8.58 -30.46 19.42
CA GLY A 50 -7.69 -31.60 19.58
C GLY A 50 -8.38 -32.95 19.67
N ASP A 51 -9.71 -33.04 19.66
CA ASP A 51 -10.43 -34.30 19.88
C ASP A 51 -10.19 -35.29 18.72
N ASN A 52 -10.40 -34.85 17.49
CA ASN A 52 -10.13 -35.61 16.27
C ASN A 52 -10.11 -34.68 15.02
N ILE A 53 -9.70 -35.26 13.87
CA ILE A 53 -9.58 -34.55 12.58
C ILE A 53 -10.93 -33.97 12.12
N GLU A 54 -12.02 -34.69 12.26
CA GLU A 54 -13.34 -34.22 11.80
C GLU A 54 -13.83 -33.02 12.62
N THR A 55 -13.59 -33.01 13.93
CA THR A 55 -13.90 -31.86 14.80
C THR A 55 -13.08 -30.64 14.39
N PHE A 56 -11.78 -30.81 14.14
CA PHE A 56 -10.90 -29.73 13.64
C PHE A 56 -11.40 -29.17 12.31
N LEU A 57 -11.63 -30.03 11.31
CA LEU A 57 -12.10 -29.59 9.99
C LEU A 57 -13.46 -28.89 10.04
N SER A 58 -14.38 -29.38 10.88
CA SER A 58 -15.68 -28.75 11.09
C SER A 58 -15.54 -27.36 11.72
N ALA A 59 -14.65 -27.21 12.70
CA ALA A 59 -14.36 -25.94 13.34
C ALA A 59 -13.80 -24.91 12.34
N VAL A 60 -12.79 -25.30 11.55
CA VAL A 60 -12.18 -24.40 10.55
C VAL A 60 -13.21 -24.01 9.49
N GLN A 61 -14.03 -24.93 9.00
CA GLN A 61 -15.10 -24.62 8.05
C GLN A 61 -16.12 -23.63 8.61
N ALA A 62 -16.48 -23.75 9.89
CA ALA A 62 -17.38 -22.81 10.56
C ALA A 62 -16.73 -21.43 10.73
N ILE A 63 -15.43 -21.38 11.04
CA ILE A 63 -14.63 -20.14 11.12
C ILE A 63 -14.55 -19.49 9.73
N ASP A 64 -14.20 -20.23 8.69
CA ASP A 64 -14.13 -19.72 7.32
C ASP A 64 -15.46 -19.09 6.88
N ASN A 65 -16.57 -19.74 7.21
CA ASN A 65 -17.92 -19.22 6.89
C ASN A 65 -18.20 -17.88 7.59
N ILE A 66 -17.93 -17.79 8.90
CA ILE A 66 -18.20 -16.55 9.65
C ILE A 66 -17.26 -15.41 9.21
N GLU A 67 -16.00 -15.69 8.89
CA GLU A 67 -15.05 -14.71 8.39
C GLU A 67 -15.45 -14.19 7.00
N GLN A 68 -15.88 -15.08 6.11
CA GLN A 68 -16.38 -14.69 4.79
C GLN A 68 -17.59 -13.75 4.88
N ARG A 69 -18.57 -14.08 5.72
CA ARG A 69 -19.76 -13.25 5.96
C ARG A 69 -19.38 -11.90 6.57
N SER A 70 -18.43 -11.90 7.50
CA SER A 70 -17.88 -10.71 8.15
C SER A 70 -17.12 -9.82 7.17
N ALA A 71 -16.34 -10.42 6.25
CA ALA A 71 -15.65 -9.67 5.19
C ALA A 71 -16.64 -8.97 4.26
N LYS A 72 -17.77 -9.62 3.92
CA LYS A 72 -18.85 -9.04 3.13
C LYS A 72 -19.46 -7.80 3.80
N VAL A 73 -19.76 -7.90 5.11
CA VAL A 73 -20.25 -6.79 5.93
C VAL A 73 -19.24 -5.63 5.96
N ARG A 74 -17.96 -5.93 6.21
CA ARG A 74 -16.89 -4.92 6.23
C ARG A 74 -16.78 -4.18 4.91
N VAL A 75 -16.76 -4.90 3.79
CA VAL A 75 -16.60 -4.30 2.46
C VAL A 75 -17.76 -3.37 2.14
N PHE A 76 -19.00 -3.78 2.37
CA PHE A 76 -20.17 -2.95 2.11
C PHE A 76 -20.18 -1.66 2.96
N ALA A 77 -19.85 -1.77 4.24
CA ALA A 77 -19.75 -0.62 5.14
C ALA A 77 -18.64 0.35 4.69
N THR A 78 -17.47 -0.18 4.27
CA THR A 78 -16.37 0.62 3.72
C THR A 78 -16.79 1.31 2.42
N MET A 79 -17.46 0.61 1.53
CA MET A 79 -17.97 1.19 0.28
C MET A 79 -18.92 2.35 0.55
N SER A 80 -19.88 2.17 1.46
CA SER A 80 -20.89 3.18 1.78
C SER A 80 -20.25 4.45 2.35
N SER A 81 -19.35 4.32 3.32
CA SER A 81 -18.70 5.46 3.98
C SER A 81 -17.63 6.15 3.13
N SER A 82 -17.08 5.49 2.09
CA SER A 82 -16.00 6.04 1.26
C SER A 82 -16.50 6.95 0.15
N VAL A 83 -17.72 6.76 -0.34
CA VAL A 83 -18.27 7.52 -1.47
C VAL A 83 -18.92 8.84 -1.06
N ASP A 84 -19.29 8.97 0.22
CA ASP A 84 -19.77 10.23 0.81
C ASP A 84 -19.52 10.22 2.33
N ALA A 85 -18.53 10.98 2.77
CA ALA A 85 -18.19 11.10 4.20
C ALA A 85 -19.24 11.88 5.02
N ASN A 86 -20.20 12.55 4.35
CA ASN A 86 -21.29 13.25 5.00
C ASN A 86 -22.54 12.37 5.16
N ASP A 87 -22.52 11.13 4.66
CA ASP A 87 -23.60 10.18 4.80
C ASP A 87 -23.62 9.56 6.20
N GLU A 88 -24.54 10.00 7.04
CA GLU A 88 -24.72 9.50 8.42
C GLU A 88 -25.04 8.01 8.45
N GLN A 89 -25.77 7.49 7.46
CA GLN A 89 -26.08 6.06 7.35
C GLN A 89 -24.83 5.24 7.06
N GLY A 90 -23.98 5.69 6.13
CA GLY A 90 -22.70 5.06 5.82
C GLY A 90 -21.76 5.04 7.03
N ALA A 91 -21.70 6.14 7.79
CA ALA A 91 -20.92 6.23 9.03
C ALA A 91 -21.44 5.26 10.11
N ALA A 92 -22.75 5.17 10.28
CA ALA A 92 -23.39 4.24 11.22
C ALA A 92 -23.13 2.78 10.84
N MET A 93 -23.24 2.41 9.55
CA MET A 93 -22.90 1.07 9.05
C MET A 93 -21.43 0.72 9.33
N SER A 94 -20.51 1.65 9.12
CA SER A 94 -19.09 1.45 9.39
C SER A 94 -18.80 1.17 10.87
N SER A 95 -19.45 1.92 11.77
CA SER A 95 -19.35 1.71 13.23
C SER A 95 -19.90 0.35 13.65
N LYS A 96 -21.09 -0.03 13.14
CA LYS A 96 -21.72 -1.34 13.42
C LYS A 96 -20.81 -2.49 12.91
N ALA A 97 -20.29 -2.40 11.68
CA ALA A 97 -19.40 -3.40 11.11
C ALA A 97 -18.14 -3.58 11.97
N THR A 98 -17.54 -2.47 12.43
CA THR A 98 -16.36 -2.53 13.31
C THR A 98 -16.64 -3.29 14.60
N SER A 99 -17.80 -3.03 15.24
CA SER A 99 -18.22 -3.72 16.46
C SER A 99 -18.40 -5.23 16.25
N ILE A 100 -19.03 -5.62 15.16
CA ILE A 100 -19.24 -7.05 14.84
C ILE A 100 -17.93 -7.76 14.55
N LEU A 101 -17.05 -7.14 13.77
CA LEU A 101 -15.74 -7.72 13.48
C LEU A 101 -14.91 -7.95 14.77
N ALA A 102 -15.01 -7.06 15.74
CA ALA A 102 -14.38 -7.27 17.04
C ALA A 102 -14.97 -8.47 17.79
N GLN A 103 -16.30 -8.66 17.75
CA GLN A 103 -16.96 -9.80 18.38
C GLN A 103 -16.64 -11.13 17.69
N VAL A 104 -16.57 -11.14 16.35
CA VAL A 104 -16.13 -12.30 15.58
C VAL A 104 -14.69 -12.66 15.94
N GLY A 105 -13.77 -11.66 15.92
CA GLY A 105 -12.37 -11.87 16.31
C GLY A 105 -12.22 -12.46 17.71
N ALA A 106 -13.02 -11.98 18.67
CA ALA A 106 -13.05 -12.52 20.03
C ALA A 106 -13.57 -13.97 20.07
N ALA A 107 -14.57 -14.31 19.23
CA ALA A 107 -15.16 -15.65 19.19
C ALA A 107 -14.21 -16.70 18.59
N ILE A 108 -13.31 -16.33 17.69
CA ILE A 108 -12.36 -17.23 17.02
C ILE A 108 -10.95 -17.21 17.66
N SER A 109 -10.71 -16.36 18.66
CA SER A 109 -9.38 -16.13 19.25
C SER A 109 -8.75 -17.37 19.94
N PHE A 110 -9.54 -18.39 20.21
CA PHE A 110 -9.07 -19.65 20.79
C PHE A 110 -8.25 -20.53 19.81
N LEU A 111 -8.38 -20.30 18.49
CA LEU A 111 -7.85 -21.18 17.46
C LEU A 111 -6.34 -21.39 17.59
N GLU A 112 -5.55 -20.33 17.50
CA GLU A 112 -4.07 -20.44 17.54
C GLU A 112 -3.54 -20.97 18.87
N PRO A 113 -3.98 -20.49 20.07
CA PRO A 113 -3.55 -21.02 21.34
C PRO A 113 -3.85 -22.52 21.51
N GLU A 114 -5.01 -22.96 21.05
CA GLU A 114 -5.41 -24.36 21.16
C GLU A 114 -4.61 -25.25 20.22
N LEU A 115 -4.32 -24.80 18.98
CA LEU A 115 -3.43 -25.51 18.05
C LEU A 115 -2.02 -25.65 18.60
N LEU A 116 -1.48 -24.61 19.23
CA LEU A 116 -0.18 -24.69 19.93
C LEU A 116 -0.22 -25.69 21.07
N SER A 117 -1.34 -25.79 21.80
CA SER A 117 -1.54 -26.77 22.87
C SER A 117 -1.66 -28.22 22.37
N ILE A 118 -2.30 -28.44 21.21
CA ILE A 118 -2.36 -29.75 20.54
C ILE A 118 -0.96 -30.22 20.18
N GLY A 119 -0.10 -29.31 19.76
CA GLY A 119 1.30 -29.53 19.45
C GLY A 119 1.59 -30.04 18.05
N GLU A 120 2.76 -29.68 17.57
CA GLU A 120 3.22 -29.93 16.20
C GLU A 120 3.17 -31.42 15.82
N ALA A 121 3.62 -32.30 16.69
CA ALA A 121 3.69 -33.73 16.41
C ALA A 121 2.33 -34.35 16.06
N LYS A 122 1.27 -34.00 16.81
CA LYS A 122 -0.10 -34.48 16.56
C LYS A 122 -0.67 -33.91 15.28
N LEU A 123 -0.47 -32.62 15.01
CA LEU A 123 -0.96 -32.01 13.76
C LEU A 123 -0.25 -32.58 12.52
N ARG A 124 1.05 -32.85 12.59
CA ARG A 124 1.79 -33.52 11.52
C ARG A 124 1.35 -34.99 11.34
N GLN A 125 1.04 -35.70 12.42
CA GLN A 125 0.43 -37.01 12.32
C GLN A 125 -0.90 -36.94 11.57
N TRP A 126 -1.79 -36.03 11.93
CA TRP A 126 -3.06 -35.82 11.22
C TRP A 126 -2.90 -35.49 9.73
N MET A 127 -1.88 -34.71 9.36
CA MET A 127 -1.57 -34.44 7.94
C MET A 127 -1.11 -35.71 7.19
N SER A 128 -0.51 -36.68 7.88
CA SER A 128 -0.15 -37.96 7.26
C SER A 128 -1.34 -38.94 7.15
N GLU A 129 -2.34 -38.80 8.03
CA GLU A 129 -3.51 -39.67 8.09
C GLU A 129 -4.62 -39.20 7.14
N ASP A 130 -4.77 -37.87 6.93
CA ASP A 130 -5.84 -37.29 6.11
C ASP A 130 -5.31 -36.23 5.16
N ALA A 131 -5.52 -36.46 3.85
CA ALA A 131 -5.06 -35.54 2.81
C ALA A 131 -5.69 -34.13 2.90
N ARG A 132 -6.88 -33.98 3.52
CA ARG A 132 -7.53 -32.69 3.74
C ARG A 132 -6.71 -31.80 4.68
N MET A 133 -5.98 -32.39 5.61
CA MET A 133 -5.13 -31.68 6.56
C MET A 133 -3.90 -31.03 5.92
N LYS A 134 -3.46 -31.51 4.73
CA LYS A 134 -2.34 -30.92 3.99
C LYS A 134 -2.60 -29.47 3.56
N LEU A 135 -3.87 -29.10 3.40
CA LEU A 135 -4.25 -27.71 3.10
C LEU A 135 -3.72 -26.74 4.16
N TYR A 136 -3.58 -27.19 5.41
CA TYR A 136 -3.19 -26.36 6.56
C TYR A 136 -1.69 -26.39 6.85
N GLU A 137 -0.88 -27.07 6.00
CA GLU A 137 0.55 -27.27 6.25
C GLU A 137 1.31 -25.95 6.42
N HIS A 138 1.08 -24.99 5.53
CA HIS A 138 1.75 -23.68 5.60
C HIS A 138 1.31 -22.91 6.86
N PHE A 139 0.03 -22.93 7.20
CA PHE A 139 -0.49 -22.29 8.39
C PHE A 139 0.13 -22.89 9.68
N PHE A 140 0.25 -24.21 9.77
CA PHE A 140 0.92 -24.85 10.90
C PHE A 140 2.42 -24.54 10.94
N ASN A 141 3.09 -24.56 9.80
CA ASN A 141 4.50 -24.19 9.73
C ASN A 141 4.75 -22.77 10.23
N ASP A 142 3.92 -21.80 9.80
CA ASP A 142 4.03 -20.40 10.25
C ASP A 142 3.69 -20.25 11.74
N LEU A 143 2.65 -20.95 12.22
CA LEU A 143 2.28 -20.97 13.63
C LEU A 143 3.42 -21.47 14.54
N PHE A 144 4.02 -22.60 14.19
CA PHE A 144 5.12 -23.17 14.98
C PHE A 144 6.43 -22.39 14.81
N ARG A 145 6.68 -21.80 13.64
CA ARG A 145 7.80 -20.86 13.46
C ARG A 145 7.70 -19.70 14.46
N LYS A 146 6.52 -19.12 14.60
CA LYS A 146 6.26 -17.99 15.51
C LYS A 146 6.31 -18.38 16.99
N GLN A 147 6.08 -19.64 17.32
CA GLN A 147 6.06 -20.15 18.71
C GLN A 147 7.34 -19.84 19.46
N ALA A 148 8.50 -19.81 18.80
CA ALA A 148 9.79 -19.47 19.42
C ALA A 148 9.81 -18.09 20.10
N HIS A 149 8.94 -17.18 19.67
CA HIS A 149 8.82 -15.82 20.17
C HIS A 149 7.51 -15.54 20.92
N VAL A 150 6.67 -16.57 21.11
CA VAL A 150 5.51 -16.53 22.02
C VAL A 150 6.01 -16.69 23.45
N ARG A 151 5.52 -15.86 24.35
CA ARG A 151 5.91 -15.87 25.76
C ARG A 151 4.92 -16.70 26.59
N ASN A 152 5.14 -16.78 27.89
CA ASN A 152 4.16 -17.40 28.77
C ASN A 152 2.85 -16.58 28.82
N ALA A 153 1.78 -17.22 29.31
CA ALA A 153 0.44 -16.64 29.31
C ALA A 153 0.35 -15.26 29.99
N GLU A 154 1.04 -15.07 31.12
CA GLU A 154 1.03 -13.79 31.86
C GLU A 154 1.67 -12.65 31.03
N VAL A 155 2.78 -12.95 30.34
CA VAL A 155 3.46 -11.96 29.48
C VAL A 155 2.63 -11.67 28.23
N GLU A 156 2.01 -12.67 27.59
CA GLU A 156 1.14 -12.46 26.43
C GLU A 156 -0.10 -11.63 26.80
N GLU A 157 -0.68 -11.85 27.98
CA GLU A 157 -1.77 -11.02 28.49
C GLU A 157 -1.34 -9.57 28.66
N LEU A 158 -0.19 -9.30 29.28
CA LEU A 158 0.38 -7.97 29.42
C LEU A 158 0.65 -7.31 28.06
N LEU A 159 1.25 -8.07 27.11
CA LEU A 159 1.50 -7.58 25.76
C LEU A 159 0.19 -7.30 25.00
N GLY A 160 -0.86 -8.02 25.31
CA GLY A 160 -2.22 -7.73 24.80
C GLY A 160 -2.77 -6.41 25.35
N MET A 161 -2.65 -6.20 26.66
CA MET A 161 -3.17 -4.99 27.36
C MET A 161 -2.48 -3.70 26.91
N VAL A 162 -1.19 -3.72 26.55
CA VAL A 162 -0.46 -2.52 26.11
C VAL A 162 -0.77 -2.08 24.66
N ARG A 163 -1.46 -2.90 23.86
CA ARG A 163 -1.76 -2.57 22.46
C ARG A 163 -2.59 -1.30 22.31
N ASP A 164 -3.62 -1.16 23.14
CA ASP A 164 -4.50 0.02 23.09
C ASP A 164 -3.77 1.32 23.48
N PRO A 165 -3.12 1.44 24.64
CA PRO A 165 -2.36 2.64 24.97
C PRO A 165 -1.19 2.91 23.99
N PHE A 166 -0.58 1.90 23.40
CA PHE A 166 0.44 2.07 22.37
C PHE A 166 -0.14 2.65 21.07
N GLY A 167 -1.35 2.25 20.69
CA GLY A 167 -2.06 2.80 19.54
C GLY A 167 -2.34 4.30 19.60
N ALA A 168 -2.42 4.88 20.80
CA ALA A 168 -2.66 6.30 21.01
C ALA A 168 -1.58 7.20 20.38
N VAL A 169 -0.34 6.73 20.32
CA VAL A 169 0.79 7.48 19.75
C VAL A 169 0.55 7.79 18.26
N ARG A 170 0.12 6.81 17.48
CA ARG A 170 -0.22 7.00 16.06
C ARG A 170 -1.44 7.90 15.88
N SER A 171 -2.47 7.71 16.71
CA SER A 171 -3.69 8.54 16.67
C SER A 171 -3.38 9.99 16.97
N THR A 172 -2.50 10.27 17.94
CA THR A 172 -2.08 11.64 18.30
C THR A 172 -1.40 12.34 17.12
N ALA A 173 -0.48 11.68 16.42
CA ALA A 173 0.15 12.25 15.22
C ALA A 173 -0.87 12.57 14.12
N GLY A 174 -1.82 11.65 13.91
CA GLY A 174 -2.91 11.84 12.95
C GLY A 174 -3.83 13.01 13.29
N MET A 175 -4.25 13.14 14.55
CA MET A 175 -5.09 14.26 15.01
C MET A 175 -4.36 15.60 14.83
N LEU A 176 -3.10 15.69 15.27
CA LEU A 176 -2.31 16.91 15.14
C LEU A 176 -2.19 17.33 13.67
N ALA A 177 -1.83 16.40 12.77
CA ALA A 177 -1.60 16.70 11.36
C ALA A 177 -2.90 17.02 10.60
N ASN A 178 -4.00 16.29 10.85
CA ASN A 178 -5.21 16.36 10.03
C ASN A 178 -6.30 17.28 10.63
N ALA A 179 -6.34 17.48 11.96
CA ALA A 179 -7.36 18.29 12.60
C ALA A 179 -6.81 19.63 13.10
N ASP A 180 -5.67 19.65 13.78
CA ASP A 180 -5.20 20.83 14.49
C ASP A 180 -4.36 21.76 13.61
N PHE A 181 -3.62 21.22 12.62
CA PHE A 181 -2.79 22.04 11.76
C PHE A 181 -3.62 23.01 10.91
N LYS A 182 -3.28 24.29 11.03
CA LYS A 182 -3.78 25.35 10.15
C LYS A 182 -2.58 25.94 9.43
N PHE A 183 -2.55 25.75 8.12
CA PHE A 183 -1.45 26.20 7.27
C PHE A 183 -1.64 27.65 6.85
N LYS A 184 -0.53 28.36 6.68
CA LYS A 184 -0.55 29.64 5.97
C LYS A 184 -0.91 29.36 4.51
N PRO A 185 -1.79 30.19 3.87
CA PRO A 185 -2.16 29.98 2.48
C PRO A 185 -0.96 30.10 1.54
N ALA A 186 -0.94 29.29 0.51
CA ALA A 186 0.00 29.49 -0.61
C ALA A 186 -0.30 30.81 -1.34
N LYS A 187 0.66 31.31 -2.12
CA LYS A 187 0.50 32.52 -2.93
C LYS A 187 0.94 32.25 -4.36
N ASP A 188 0.19 32.75 -5.33
CA ASP A 188 0.60 32.74 -6.73
C ASP A 188 1.53 33.91 -7.08
N SER A 189 2.03 33.93 -8.31
CA SER A 189 2.90 34.99 -8.84
C SER A 189 2.25 36.39 -8.84
N LYS A 190 0.92 36.47 -8.71
CA LYS A 190 0.14 37.71 -8.63
C LYS A 190 -0.22 38.09 -7.18
N GLY A 191 0.26 37.33 -6.20
CA GLY A 191 -0.01 37.58 -4.78
C GLY A 191 -1.35 37.07 -4.28
N ARG A 192 -2.16 36.38 -5.10
CA ARG A 192 -3.45 35.82 -4.69
C ARG A 192 -3.20 34.68 -3.71
N LYS A 193 -4.01 34.60 -2.66
CA LYS A 193 -3.96 33.55 -1.65
C LYS A 193 -4.72 32.32 -2.14
N LEU A 194 -4.11 31.15 -1.97
CA LEU A 194 -4.69 29.85 -2.27
C LEU A 194 -4.69 29.05 -0.97
N GLU A 195 -5.82 28.43 -0.64
CA GLU A 195 -5.96 27.64 0.58
C GLU A 195 -5.01 26.43 0.54
N LEU A 196 -4.22 26.27 1.60
CA LEU A 196 -3.32 25.14 1.81
C LEU A 196 -3.87 24.28 2.95
N THR A 197 -4.18 23.03 2.62
CA THR A 197 -4.62 21.98 3.55
C THR A 197 -3.86 20.70 3.24
N GLN A 198 -4.05 19.63 4.00
CA GLN A 198 -3.53 18.31 3.65
C GLN A 198 -4.03 17.88 2.25
N SER A 199 -5.30 18.11 1.95
CA SER A 199 -5.95 17.71 0.70
C SER A 199 -5.57 18.57 -0.50
N THR A 200 -5.41 19.88 -0.34
CA THR A 200 -5.07 20.78 -1.47
C THR A 200 -3.57 20.79 -1.79
N ARG A 201 -2.73 20.26 -0.90
CA ARG A 201 -1.27 20.30 -1.05
C ARG A 201 -0.77 19.70 -2.37
N SER A 202 -1.24 18.51 -2.73
CA SER A 202 -0.78 17.83 -3.96
C SER A 202 -1.01 18.68 -5.21
N ALA A 203 -2.22 19.20 -5.39
CA ALA A 203 -2.54 20.07 -6.52
C ALA A 203 -1.71 21.38 -6.54
N LEU A 204 -1.36 21.90 -5.36
CA LEU A 204 -0.56 23.13 -5.25
C LEU A 204 0.91 22.90 -5.59
N ILE A 205 1.51 21.77 -5.21
CA ILE A 205 2.91 21.47 -5.54
C ILE A 205 3.11 21.03 -7.00
N GLU A 206 2.06 20.62 -7.69
CA GLU A 206 2.02 20.32 -9.13
C GLU A 206 1.68 21.53 -9.99
N SER A 207 1.45 22.70 -9.38
CA SER A 207 1.10 23.92 -10.11
C SER A 207 2.20 24.32 -11.11
N ALA A 208 1.81 24.77 -12.30
CA ALA A 208 2.74 25.37 -13.26
C ALA A 208 3.38 26.70 -12.72
N ASP A 209 2.68 27.41 -11.82
CA ASP A 209 3.22 28.60 -11.17
C ASP A 209 4.21 28.23 -10.07
N ARG A 210 5.50 28.50 -10.32
CA ARG A 210 6.58 28.20 -9.38
C ARG A 210 6.37 28.86 -8.01
N LYS A 211 5.74 30.06 -7.96
CA LYS A 211 5.51 30.74 -6.68
C LYS A 211 4.46 30.01 -5.82
N VAL A 212 3.45 29.41 -6.46
CA VAL A 212 2.48 28.54 -5.79
C VAL A 212 3.22 27.35 -5.18
N ARG A 213 4.02 26.63 -5.96
CA ARG A 213 4.80 25.47 -5.48
C ARG A 213 5.71 25.85 -4.30
N GLN A 214 6.48 26.92 -4.46
CA GLN A 214 7.37 27.43 -3.43
C GLN A 214 6.64 27.70 -2.12
N THR A 215 5.62 28.57 -2.16
CA THR A 215 4.93 29.02 -0.94
C THR A 215 4.07 27.91 -0.31
N SER A 216 3.55 26.98 -1.13
CA SER A 216 2.89 25.79 -0.63
C SER A 216 3.86 24.90 0.15
N TRP A 217 5.00 24.57 -0.45
CA TRP A 217 6.02 23.71 0.16
C TRP A 217 6.62 24.34 1.43
N GLU A 218 6.99 25.62 1.37
CA GLU A 218 7.55 26.34 2.51
C GLU A 218 6.54 26.40 3.68
N ASN A 219 5.31 26.86 3.44
CA ASN A 219 4.30 27.01 4.47
C ASN A 219 3.85 25.67 5.07
N TYR A 220 3.88 24.60 4.26
CA TYR A 220 3.57 23.24 4.72
C TYR A 220 4.65 22.76 5.70
N ASN A 221 5.92 22.78 5.30
CA ASN A 221 7.01 22.31 6.14
C ASN A 221 7.24 23.22 7.37
N ASP A 222 7.04 24.54 7.25
CA ASP A 222 7.12 25.47 8.40
C ASP A 222 6.11 25.12 9.49
N LYS A 223 4.90 24.64 9.13
CA LYS A 223 3.93 24.18 10.11
C LYS A 223 4.41 22.95 10.87
N TYR A 224 5.03 21.98 10.19
CA TYR A 224 5.62 20.82 10.85
C TYR A 224 6.83 21.21 11.72
N LEU A 225 7.66 22.15 11.27
CA LEU A 225 8.79 22.68 12.06
C LEU A 225 8.33 23.39 13.35
N GLU A 226 7.19 24.07 13.33
CA GLU A 226 6.59 24.69 14.52
C GLU A 226 6.31 23.66 15.61
N PHE A 227 5.96 22.42 15.26
CA PHE A 227 5.65 21.33 16.17
C PHE A 227 6.72 20.23 16.23
N LYS A 228 7.93 20.49 15.72
CA LYS A 228 8.99 19.48 15.58
C LYS A 228 9.29 18.69 16.86
N ASN A 229 9.28 19.35 18.01
CA ASN A 229 9.60 18.70 19.29
C ASN A 229 8.49 17.74 19.73
N THR A 230 7.21 18.13 19.57
CA THR A 230 6.05 17.28 19.88
C THR A 230 6.03 16.05 18.94
N LEU A 231 6.23 16.28 17.64
CA LEU A 231 6.27 15.23 16.64
C LEU A 231 7.44 14.25 16.87
N ALA A 232 8.63 14.78 17.20
CA ALA A 232 9.79 13.95 17.52
C ALA A 232 9.60 13.12 18.80
N GLY A 233 9.06 13.73 19.87
CA GLY A 233 8.73 13.00 21.08
C GLY A 233 7.72 11.89 20.85
N ASN A 234 6.73 12.14 20.00
CA ASN A 234 5.70 11.17 19.65
C ASN A 234 6.26 10.01 18.78
N LEU A 235 7.07 10.31 17.74
CA LEU A 235 7.72 9.27 16.94
C LEU A 235 8.74 8.47 17.77
N ALA A 236 9.51 9.12 18.64
CA ALA A 236 10.44 8.45 19.56
C ALA A 236 9.70 7.49 20.51
N ALA A 237 8.49 7.84 20.95
CA ALA A 237 7.65 6.94 21.76
C ALA A 237 7.24 5.71 20.94
N SER A 238 6.81 5.86 19.69
CA SER A 238 6.50 4.74 18.78
C SER A 238 7.69 3.82 18.59
N ILE A 239 8.87 4.36 18.27
CA ILE A 239 10.10 3.58 18.09
C ILE A 239 10.46 2.81 19.38
N LYS A 240 10.31 3.43 20.56
CA LYS A 240 10.54 2.75 21.84
C LYS A 240 9.54 1.63 22.12
N GLN A 241 8.30 1.75 21.64
CA GLN A 241 7.31 0.67 21.72
C GLN A 241 7.76 -0.53 20.89
N ASN A 242 8.34 -0.30 19.70
CA ASN A 242 8.89 -1.36 18.84
C ASN A 242 10.09 -2.04 19.52
N VAL A 243 11.00 -1.25 20.11
CA VAL A 243 12.13 -1.78 20.89
C VAL A 243 11.65 -2.55 22.13
N PHE A 244 10.59 -2.11 22.78
CA PHE A 244 9.96 -2.85 23.87
C PHE A 244 9.44 -4.22 23.39
N ASN A 245 8.67 -4.26 22.29
CA ASN A 245 8.15 -5.50 21.71
C ASN A 245 9.28 -6.45 21.28
N MET A 246 10.33 -5.93 20.64
CA MET A 246 11.53 -6.67 20.28
C MET A 246 12.13 -7.38 21.50
N LYS A 247 12.37 -6.63 22.59
CA LYS A 247 12.97 -7.18 23.83
C LYS A 247 12.04 -8.17 24.53
N ALA A 248 10.74 -7.83 24.64
CA ALA A 248 9.74 -8.68 25.28
C ALA A 248 9.62 -10.03 24.59
N ARG A 249 9.81 -10.08 23.27
CA ARG A 249 9.72 -11.30 22.45
C ARG A 249 11.07 -11.96 22.13
N ASN A 250 12.18 -11.48 22.72
CA ASN A 250 13.53 -12.01 22.57
C ASN A 250 14.08 -11.99 21.13
N PHE A 251 13.83 -10.91 20.38
CA PHE A 251 14.50 -10.67 19.12
C PHE A 251 15.79 -9.86 19.33
N ASN A 252 16.74 -10.01 18.39
CA ASN A 252 18.03 -9.30 18.45
C ASN A 252 17.93 -7.84 17.98
N SER A 253 16.98 -7.53 17.10
CA SER A 253 16.73 -6.18 16.60
C SER A 253 15.25 -5.95 16.29
N SER A 254 14.83 -4.70 16.26
CA SER A 254 13.47 -4.31 15.86
C SER A 254 13.21 -4.70 14.39
N LEU A 255 14.23 -4.60 13.52
CA LEU A 255 14.13 -5.03 12.12
C LEU A 255 13.82 -6.52 12.03
N GLU A 256 14.60 -7.36 12.75
CA GLU A 256 14.36 -8.81 12.80
C GLU A 256 12.94 -9.12 13.30
N ALA A 257 12.52 -8.49 14.39
CA ALA A 257 11.19 -8.69 14.97
C ALA A 257 10.05 -8.41 13.98
N THR A 258 10.18 -7.33 13.21
CA THR A 258 9.16 -6.95 12.22
C THR A 258 9.16 -7.90 11.02
N LEU A 259 10.33 -8.16 10.44
CA LEU A 259 10.45 -9.00 9.23
C LEU A 259 10.13 -10.46 9.51
N PHE A 260 10.48 -10.96 10.69
CA PHE A 260 10.15 -12.32 11.13
C PHE A 260 8.64 -12.58 11.10
N ASN A 261 7.81 -11.63 11.54
CA ASN A 261 6.36 -11.79 11.52
C ASN A 261 5.79 -11.99 10.10
N GLY A 262 6.41 -11.37 9.11
CA GLY A 262 6.03 -11.48 7.70
C GLY A 262 6.76 -12.57 6.93
N ASP A 263 7.59 -13.38 7.60
CA ASP A 263 8.47 -14.38 6.97
C ASP A 263 9.34 -13.80 5.86
N VAL A 264 9.97 -12.66 6.15
CA VAL A 264 10.81 -11.90 5.22
C VAL A 264 12.27 -11.94 5.70
N PRO A 265 13.24 -12.35 4.85
CA PRO A 265 14.65 -12.34 5.20
C PRO A 265 15.17 -10.92 5.43
N VAL A 266 15.96 -10.73 6.51
CA VAL A 266 16.58 -9.44 6.85
C VAL A 266 17.51 -8.94 5.74
N GLU A 267 18.16 -9.86 5.05
CA GLU A 267 19.06 -9.60 3.92
C GLU A 267 18.36 -8.87 2.78
N MET A 268 17.08 -9.15 2.53
CA MET A 268 16.31 -8.45 1.48
C MET A 268 16.19 -6.94 1.76
N PHE A 269 16.00 -6.58 3.03
CA PHE A 269 15.97 -5.17 3.44
C PHE A 269 17.32 -4.49 3.21
N HIS A 270 18.41 -5.14 3.63
CA HIS A 270 19.76 -4.58 3.44
C HIS A 270 20.16 -4.51 1.96
N ASN A 271 19.87 -5.54 1.16
CA ASN A 271 20.11 -5.54 -0.28
C ASN A 271 19.45 -4.35 -0.98
N LEU A 272 18.19 -4.05 -0.62
CA LEU A 272 17.49 -2.88 -1.16
C LEU A 272 18.25 -1.58 -0.82
N LEU A 273 18.61 -1.38 0.44
CA LEU A 273 19.26 -0.13 0.86
C LEU A 273 20.66 0.02 0.24
N ASP A 274 21.42 -1.06 0.11
CA ASP A 274 22.75 -1.04 -0.48
C ASP A 274 22.70 -0.72 -1.97
N ILE A 275 21.79 -1.38 -2.72
CA ILE A 275 21.59 -1.08 -4.14
C ILE A 275 21.07 0.35 -4.33
N PHE A 276 20.10 0.79 -3.53
CA PHE A 276 19.61 2.16 -3.58
C PHE A 276 20.74 3.17 -3.42
N LYS A 277 21.58 3.00 -2.40
CA LYS A 277 22.72 3.88 -2.15
C LYS A 277 23.72 3.89 -3.32
N LYS A 278 24.05 2.71 -3.86
CA LYS A 278 24.92 2.54 -5.03
C LYS A 278 24.36 3.25 -6.28
N LYS A 279 23.04 3.28 -6.43
CA LYS A 279 22.33 3.82 -7.59
C LYS A 279 21.90 5.29 -7.47
N LEU A 280 22.21 5.98 -6.36
CA LEU A 280 21.93 7.42 -6.20
C LEU A 280 22.44 8.31 -7.37
N PRO A 281 23.58 8.03 -8.04
CA PRO A 281 23.98 8.80 -9.21
C PRO A 281 22.95 8.89 -10.34
N MET A 282 22.03 7.93 -10.45
CA MET A 282 20.91 8.00 -11.41
C MET A 282 19.93 9.12 -11.05
N TRP A 283 19.61 9.27 -9.77
CA TRP A 283 18.79 10.38 -9.28
C TRP A 283 19.47 11.73 -9.47
N HIS A 284 20.81 11.80 -9.28
CA HIS A 284 21.57 13.02 -9.58
C HIS A 284 21.47 13.40 -11.06
N LYS A 285 21.52 12.41 -11.99
CA LYS A 285 21.28 12.59 -13.41
C LYS A 285 19.85 13.12 -13.68
N TYR A 286 18.85 12.53 -13.05
CA TYR A 286 17.44 12.98 -13.16
C TYR A 286 17.26 14.43 -12.70
N TRP A 287 17.80 14.81 -11.54
CA TRP A 287 17.72 16.18 -11.03
C TRP A 287 18.35 17.19 -11.98
N ARG A 288 19.47 16.84 -12.58
CA ARG A 288 20.16 17.66 -13.58
C ARG A 288 19.33 17.85 -14.84
N ILE A 289 18.71 16.79 -15.37
CA ILE A 289 17.82 16.84 -16.54
C ILE A 289 16.61 17.69 -16.19
N ARG A 290 15.98 17.45 -15.04
CA ARG A 290 14.79 18.19 -14.60
C ARG A 290 15.07 19.69 -14.45
N ARG A 291 16.20 20.05 -13.81
CA ARG A 291 16.64 21.44 -13.68
C ARG A 291 16.74 22.15 -15.03
N LYS A 292 17.37 21.48 -16.01
CA LYS A 292 17.53 22.00 -17.36
C LYS A 292 16.20 22.11 -18.11
N ALA A 293 15.35 21.09 -18.01
CA ALA A 293 14.04 21.05 -18.67
C ALA A 293 13.11 22.16 -18.15
N LEU A 294 13.12 22.43 -16.85
CA LEU A 294 12.39 23.55 -16.23
C LEU A 294 13.02 24.93 -16.52
N GLY A 295 14.25 24.99 -17.05
CA GLY A 295 14.93 26.25 -17.33
C GLY A 295 15.29 27.05 -16.08
N VAL A 296 15.44 26.39 -14.92
CA VAL A 296 15.77 27.06 -13.65
C VAL A 296 17.27 27.00 -13.38
N LYS A 297 17.83 28.08 -12.80
CA LYS A 297 19.25 28.11 -12.42
C LYS A 297 19.57 27.13 -11.29
N VAL A 298 18.66 27.06 -10.31
CA VAL A 298 18.76 26.18 -9.13
C VAL A 298 17.45 25.41 -9.01
N LEU A 299 17.54 24.09 -8.94
CA LEU A 299 16.42 23.22 -8.65
C LEU A 299 16.17 23.21 -7.14
N HIS A 300 14.92 23.28 -6.73
CA HIS A 300 14.50 23.21 -5.34
C HIS A 300 13.57 22.02 -5.09
N PRO A 301 13.39 21.54 -3.86
CA PRO A 301 12.47 20.46 -3.55
C PRO A 301 11.03 20.71 -4.03
N TYR A 302 10.58 21.95 -4.06
CA TYR A 302 9.25 22.31 -4.60
C TYR A 302 9.17 22.27 -6.15
N ASP A 303 10.27 22.01 -6.86
CA ASP A 303 10.29 21.85 -8.32
C ASP A 303 10.20 20.37 -8.74
N VAL A 304 10.19 19.44 -7.79
CA VAL A 304 10.17 17.99 -8.08
C VAL A 304 8.92 17.58 -8.85
N TRP A 305 7.77 18.15 -8.55
CA TRP A 305 6.50 17.85 -9.23
C TRP A 305 6.06 18.97 -10.21
N ALA A 306 6.99 19.89 -10.54
CA ALA A 306 6.68 20.93 -11.54
C ALA A 306 6.44 20.29 -12.90
N PRO A 307 5.33 20.57 -13.61
CA PRO A 307 5.06 19.98 -14.91
C PRO A 307 6.10 20.45 -15.94
N LEU A 308 6.67 19.51 -16.70
CA LEU A 308 7.62 19.78 -17.78
C LEU A 308 6.93 20.14 -19.09
N THR A 309 5.62 19.92 -19.18
CA THR A 309 4.79 20.34 -20.30
C THR A 309 3.53 21.03 -19.83
N THR A 310 3.11 22.06 -20.56
CA THR A 310 1.82 22.73 -20.34
C THR A 310 0.68 22.10 -21.13
N LYS A 311 1.00 21.19 -22.08
CA LYS A 311 0.01 20.50 -22.90
C LYS A 311 -0.68 19.42 -22.06
N LYS A 312 -1.96 19.63 -21.79
CA LYS A 312 -2.78 18.64 -21.11
C LYS A 312 -3.32 17.63 -22.11
N HIS A 313 -3.22 16.35 -21.75
CA HIS A 313 -3.77 15.25 -22.52
C HIS A 313 -5.03 14.73 -21.83
N LYS A 314 -6.15 14.81 -22.55
CA LYS A 314 -7.41 14.26 -22.05
C LYS A 314 -7.45 12.76 -22.33
N VAL A 315 -7.67 11.95 -21.29
CA VAL A 315 -7.80 10.51 -21.34
C VAL A 315 -9.14 10.13 -20.69
N PRO A 316 -10.25 10.04 -21.44
CA PRO A 316 -11.54 9.61 -20.91
C PRO A 316 -11.45 8.21 -20.29
N PHE A 317 -12.32 7.90 -19.32
CA PHE A 317 -12.31 6.65 -18.57
C PHE A 317 -12.31 5.40 -19.47
N GLU A 318 -13.22 5.36 -20.46
CA GLU A 318 -13.32 4.22 -21.38
C GLU A 318 -12.05 4.06 -22.23
N THR A 319 -11.45 5.20 -22.67
CA THR A 319 -10.17 5.20 -23.40
C THR A 319 -9.03 4.67 -22.51
N ALA A 320 -9.03 5.01 -21.23
CA ALA A 320 -8.04 4.48 -20.28
C ALA A 320 -8.19 2.98 -20.12
N VAL A 321 -9.41 2.47 -19.99
CA VAL A 321 -9.69 1.03 -19.92
C VAL A 321 -9.17 0.32 -21.18
N ASP A 322 -9.44 0.89 -22.38
CA ASP A 322 -8.95 0.32 -23.63
C ASP A 322 -7.42 0.24 -23.68
N TRP A 323 -6.73 1.34 -23.34
CA TRP A 323 -5.26 1.37 -23.36
C TRP A 323 -4.61 0.48 -22.31
N ILE A 324 -5.22 0.34 -21.14
CA ILE A 324 -4.77 -0.58 -20.09
C ILE A 324 -4.93 -2.03 -20.60
N CYS A 325 -6.06 -2.37 -21.20
CA CYS A 325 -6.32 -3.69 -21.79
C CYS A 325 -5.33 -4.01 -22.93
N GLU A 326 -5.06 -3.05 -23.82
CA GLU A 326 -4.06 -3.20 -24.89
C GLU A 326 -2.65 -3.45 -24.31
N GLY A 327 -2.27 -2.72 -23.26
CA GLY A 327 -0.99 -2.88 -22.59
C GLY A 327 -0.83 -4.24 -21.90
N LEU A 328 -1.91 -4.80 -21.40
CA LEU A 328 -1.95 -6.08 -20.71
C LEU A 328 -2.30 -7.27 -21.62
N ALA A 329 -2.44 -7.06 -22.93
CA ALA A 329 -2.72 -8.12 -23.88
C ALA A 329 -1.75 -9.33 -23.81
N PRO A 330 -0.44 -9.16 -23.50
CA PRO A 330 0.46 -10.31 -23.31
C PRO A 330 0.07 -11.26 -22.17
N MET A 331 -0.81 -10.82 -21.24
CA MET A 331 -1.30 -11.65 -20.13
C MET A 331 -2.38 -12.66 -20.53
N GLY A 332 -2.88 -12.58 -21.77
CA GLY A 332 -3.90 -13.47 -22.33
C GLY A 332 -5.34 -12.97 -22.17
N ASP A 333 -6.23 -13.60 -22.93
CA ASP A 333 -7.61 -13.14 -23.11
C ASP A 333 -8.43 -13.18 -21.81
N GLU A 334 -8.26 -14.17 -20.95
CA GLU A 334 -8.98 -14.27 -19.67
C GLU A 334 -8.67 -13.07 -18.78
N TYR A 335 -7.37 -12.74 -18.62
CA TYR A 335 -6.93 -11.62 -17.80
C TYR A 335 -7.54 -10.30 -18.29
N VAL A 336 -7.43 -10.03 -19.57
CA VAL A 336 -7.87 -8.77 -20.20
C VAL A 336 -9.39 -8.67 -20.22
N SER A 337 -10.10 -9.74 -20.64
CA SER A 337 -11.57 -9.71 -20.72
C SER A 337 -12.22 -9.58 -19.35
N THR A 338 -11.67 -10.24 -18.32
CA THR A 338 -12.15 -10.11 -16.93
C THR A 338 -12.05 -8.67 -16.46
N MET A 339 -10.90 -8.03 -16.65
CA MET A 339 -10.66 -6.65 -16.25
C MET A 339 -11.55 -5.67 -17.02
N ARG A 340 -11.64 -5.82 -18.35
CA ARG A 340 -12.48 -4.97 -19.20
C ARG A 340 -13.97 -5.07 -18.81
N LYS A 341 -14.46 -6.31 -18.68
CA LYS A 341 -15.83 -6.57 -18.26
C LYS A 341 -16.12 -5.94 -16.90
N GLY A 342 -15.20 -6.11 -15.95
CA GLY A 342 -15.29 -5.50 -14.63
C GLY A 342 -15.46 -3.99 -14.66
N CYS A 343 -14.67 -3.29 -15.48
CA CYS A 343 -14.75 -1.83 -15.59
C CYS A 343 -16.02 -1.34 -16.28
N ILE A 344 -16.43 -1.98 -17.38
CA ILE A 344 -17.45 -1.45 -18.29
C ILE A 344 -18.85 -2.01 -18.01
N GLU A 345 -18.95 -3.32 -17.70
CA GLU A 345 -20.23 -4.00 -17.55
C GLU A 345 -20.60 -4.24 -16.09
N ASP A 346 -19.68 -4.81 -15.31
CA ASP A 346 -19.94 -5.26 -13.93
C ASP A 346 -19.80 -4.13 -12.91
N ARG A 347 -19.40 -2.94 -13.32
CA ARG A 347 -19.31 -1.74 -12.47
C ARG A 347 -18.41 -1.95 -11.24
N TRP A 348 -17.19 -2.44 -11.46
CA TRP A 348 -16.21 -2.57 -10.37
C TRP A 348 -15.77 -1.22 -9.81
N VAL A 349 -15.83 -0.15 -10.64
CA VAL A 349 -15.18 1.14 -10.36
C VAL A 349 -16.21 2.22 -10.04
N ASP A 350 -16.10 2.81 -8.87
CA ASP A 350 -16.73 4.09 -8.53
C ASP A 350 -15.75 5.20 -8.89
N TRP A 351 -15.90 5.74 -10.11
CA TRP A 351 -14.88 6.61 -10.69
C TRP A 351 -15.24 8.09 -10.78
N SER A 352 -16.52 8.46 -10.66
CA SER A 352 -16.92 9.86 -10.74
C SER A 352 -16.48 10.65 -9.51
N PRO A 353 -15.82 11.82 -9.66
CA PRO A 353 -15.64 12.74 -8.56
C PRO A 353 -16.99 13.24 -8.03
N ASN A 354 -17.17 13.25 -6.71
CA ASN A 354 -18.34 13.84 -6.07
C ASN A 354 -18.01 14.50 -4.72
N ALA A 355 -18.90 15.37 -4.25
CA ALA A 355 -18.76 15.98 -2.93
C ALA A 355 -18.81 14.91 -1.84
N GLY A 356 -17.98 15.05 -0.81
CA GLY A 356 -17.89 14.10 0.31
C GLY A 356 -17.15 12.80 0.01
N LYS A 357 -16.73 12.53 -1.24
CA LYS A 357 -15.97 11.33 -1.57
C LYS A 357 -14.59 11.37 -0.92
N ARG A 358 -14.17 10.25 -0.33
CA ARG A 358 -12.86 10.09 0.30
C ARG A 358 -11.74 10.37 -0.72
N GLU A 359 -10.67 10.98 -0.27
CA GLU A 359 -9.47 11.20 -1.08
C GLU A 359 -8.69 9.92 -1.34
N GLY A 360 -7.92 9.92 -2.43
CA GLY A 360 -7.11 8.79 -2.88
C GLY A 360 -7.92 7.79 -3.70
N ALA A 361 -7.32 6.63 -3.89
CA ALA A 361 -7.94 5.47 -4.52
C ALA A 361 -7.65 4.22 -3.69
N PHE A 362 -8.49 3.21 -3.83
CA PHE A 362 -8.22 1.88 -3.27
C PHE A 362 -9.04 0.81 -3.98
N SER A 363 -8.51 -0.41 -3.99
CA SER A 363 -9.24 -1.62 -4.32
C SER A 363 -9.61 -2.38 -3.06
N THR A 364 -10.83 -2.93 -3.02
CA THR A 364 -11.31 -3.81 -1.95
C THR A 364 -11.98 -5.04 -2.53
N ARG A 365 -12.10 -6.09 -1.72
CA ARG A 365 -12.62 -7.39 -2.16
C ARG A 365 -13.47 -8.07 -1.10
N VAL A 366 -14.44 -8.82 -1.59
CA VAL A 366 -15.12 -9.85 -0.81
C VAL A 366 -14.53 -11.20 -1.22
N PRO A 367 -14.20 -12.11 -0.30
CA PRO A 367 -13.69 -13.44 -0.65
C PRO A 367 -14.71 -14.26 -1.47
N ASN A 368 -14.21 -15.34 -2.10
CA ASN A 368 -14.97 -16.24 -2.99
C ASN A 368 -15.36 -15.57 -4.34
N ASP A 369 -16.45 -15.98 -4.93
CA ASP A 369 -16.83 -15.67 -6.31
C ASP A 369 -17.24 -14.22 -6.59
N MET A 370 -17.21 -13.36 -5.59
CA MET A 370 -17.51 -11.94 -5.80
C MET A 370 -16.40 -11.22 -6.56
N HIS A 371 -16.80 -10.16 -7.26
CA HIS A 371 -15.85 -9.30 -7.94
C HIS A 371 -15.24 -8.27 -6.98
N PRO A 372 -14.05 -7.74 -7.27
CA PRO A 372 -13.46 -6.64 -6.51
C PRO A 372 -14.19 -5.31 -6.77
N PHE A 373 -13.88 -4.30 -5.94
CA PHE A 373 -14.43 -2.96 -6.04
C PHE A 373 -13.31 -1.94 -5.94
N ILE A 374 -13.36 -0.90 -6.79
CA ILE A 374 -12.40 0.20 -6.81
C ILE A 374 -13.12 1.51 -6.50
N MET A 375 -12.58 2.30 -5.59
CA MET A 375 -12.97 3.69 -5.37
C MET A 375 -11.85 4.60 -5.86
N MET A 376 -12.20 5.59 -6.69
CA MET A 376 -11.28 6.65 -7.12
C MET A 376 -12.04 7.90 -7.57
N SER A 377 -11.34 9.01 -7.72
CA SER A 377 -11.85 10.22 -8.38
C SER A 377 -11.10 10.42 -9.70
N TYR A 378 -11.71 9.98 -10.80
CA TYR A 378 -11.11 10.01 -12.14
C TYR A 378 -11.29 11.39 -12.78
N THR A 379 -10.22 12.02 -13.27
CA THR A 379 -10.17 13.40 -13.78
C THR A 379 -9.78 13.51 -15.26
N ASP A 380 -9.96 12.46 -16.03
CA ASP A 380 -9.68 12.40 -17.48
C ASP A 380 -8.24 12.79 -17.86
N ASP A 381 -7.25 12.37 -17.09
CA ASP A 381 -5.83 12.64 -17.34
C ASP A 381 -4.94 11.39 -17.23
N VAL A 382 -3.65 11.53 -17.57
CA VAL A 382 -2.67 10.43 -17.55
C VAL A 382 -2.48 9.89 -16.12
N GLY A 383 -2.47 10.75 -15.10
CA GLY A 383 -2.34 10.35 -13.70
C GLY A 383 -3.51 9.49 -13.24
N SER A 384 -4.75 9.90 -13.58
CA SER A 384 -5.96 9.10 -13.26
C SER A 384 -5.98 7.76 -13.99
N MET A 385 -5.52 7.70 -15.25
CA MET A 385 -5.36 6.44 -15.99
C MET A 385 -4.34 5.51 -15.29
N SER A 386 -3.22 6.05 -14.86
CA SER A 386 -2.20 5.29 -14.13
C SER A 386 -2.73 4.77 -12.80
N THR A 387 -3.47 5.60 -12.05
CA THR A 387 -4.15 5.18 -10.82
C THR A 387 -5.16 4.05 -11.10
N LEU A 388 -5.96 4.15 -12.16
CA LEU A 388 -6.87 3.08 -12.56
C LEU A 388 -6.12 1.78 -12.87
N SER A 389 -5.02 1.86 -13.62
CA SER A 389 -4.16 0.70 -13.91
C SER A 389 -3.60 0.06 -12.64
N HIS A 390 -3.19 0.88 -11.67
CA HIS A 390 -2.72 0.44 -10.35
C HIS A 390 -3.81 -0.32 -9.58
N GLU A 391 -4.99 0.29 -9.42
CA GLU A 391 -6.10 -0.32 -8.67
C GLU A 391 -6.64 -1.58 -9.36
N LEU A 392 -6.61 -1.62 -10.70
CA LEU A 392 -6.92 -2.83 -11.46
C LEU A 392 -5.93 -3.96 -11.19
N GLY A 393 -4.64 -3.65 -10.98
CA GLY A 393 -3.65 -4.64 -10.57
C GLY A 393 -4.00 -5.30 -9.23
N HIS A 394 -4.35 -4.50 -8.23
CA HIS A 394 -4.88 -5.03 -6.96
C HIS A 394 -6.17 -5.84 -7.14
N SER A 395 -7.06 -5.37 -7.99
CA SER A 395 -8.35 -6.03 -8.25
C SER A 395 -8.17 -7.40 -8.91
N ILE A 396 -7.31 -7.50 -9.91
CA ILE A 396 -7.00 -8.77 -10.58
C ILE A 396 -6.25 -9.72 -9.64
N HIS A 397 -5.34 -9.20 -8.80
CA HIS A 397 -4.69 -10.01 -7.76
C HIS A 397 -5.74 -10.63 -6.82
N ALA A 398 -6.64 -9.79 -6.32
CA ALA A 398 -7.74 -10.25 -5.47
C ALA A 398 -8.66 -11.26 -6.17
N TRP A 399 -8.95 -11.04 -7.46
CA TRP A 399 -9.76 -11.92 -8.29
C TRP A 399 -9.18 -13.33 -8.40
N TYR A 400 -7.88 -13.44 -8.69
CA TYR A 400 -7.21 -14.74 -8.80
C TYR A 400 -6.99 -15.40 -7.44
N ALA A 401 -6.53 -14.65 -6.43
CA ALA A 401 -6.26 -15.20 -5.10
C ALA A 401 -7.53 -15.75 -4.44
N SER A 402 -8.64 -15.00 -4.47
CA SER A 402 -9.90 -15.42 -3.83
C SER A 402 -10.57 -16.63 -4.50
N ARG A 403 -10.26 -16.92 -5.77
CA ARG A 403 -10.77 -18.10 -6.49
C ARG A 403 -9.87 -19.32 -6.39
N ALA A 404 -8.57 -19.09 -6.19
CA ALA A 404 -7.59 -20.17 -6.11
C ALA A 404 -7.35 -20.65 -4.68
N GLN A 405 -7.62 -19.81 -3.67
CA GLN A 405 -7.27 -20.07 -2.28
C GLN A 405 -8.50 -20.18 -1.38
N PRO A 406 -8.45 -21.04 -0.34
CA PRO A 406 -9.44 -21.06 0.72
C PRO A 406 -9.40 -19.75 1.51
N MET A 407 -10.43 -19.54 2.36
CA MET A 407 -10.59 -18.33 3.15
C MET A 407 -9.34 -17.95 3.95
N MET A 408 -8.66 -18.91 4.55
CA MET A 408 -7.45 -18.67 5.33
C MET A 408 -6.24 -18.17 4.52
N TYR A 409 -6.21 -18.38 3.18
CA TYR A 409 -5.07 -18.02 2.33
C TYR A 409 -5.39 -17.01 1.24
N TYR A 410 -6.63 -16.56 1.09
CA TYR A 410 -6.99 -15.62 0.02
C TYR A 410 -6.39 -14.22 0.18
N LEU A 411 -6.04 -13.84 1.39
CA LEU A 411 -5.30 -12.61 1.67
C LEU A 411 -3.81 -12.83 1.39
N TYR A 412 -3.20 -11.90 0.73
CA TYR A 412 -1.77 -11.93 0.47
C TYR A 412 -1.02 -10.94 1.37
N PRO A 413 0.24 -11.23 1.75
CA PRO A 413 1.07 -10.35 2.59
C PRO A 413 1.28 -8.98 1.95
N SER A 414 1.39 -7.93 2.79
CA SER A 414 1.56 -6.55 2.35
C SER A 414 2.79 -6.35 1.44
N ILE A 415 3.85 -7.11 1.67
CA ILE A 415 5.09 -6.99 0.89
C ILE A 415 4.91 -7.37 -0.59
N ILE A 416 3.94 -8.24 -0.92
CA ILE A 416 3.64 -8.61 -2.31
C ILE A 416 2.50 -7.80 -2.92
N ALA A 417 1.77 -7.05 -2.11
CA ALA A 417 0.55 -6.35 -2.54
C ALA A 417 0.81 -5.37 -3.69
N GLU A 418 1.88 -4.57 -3.58
CA GLU A 418 2.20 -3.54 -4.57
C GLU A 418 2.83 -4.09 -5.86
N THR A 419 3.13 -5.37 -5.92
CA THR A 419 3.72 -5.99 -7.11
C THR A 419 2.72 -6.03 -8.26
N ALA A 420 1.50 -6.48 -8.02
CA ALA A 420 0.47 -6.58 -9.07
C ALA A 420 0.02 -5.20 -9.58
N SER A 421 -0.11 -4.22 -8.68
CA SER A 421 -0.49 -2.86 -9.02
C SER A 421 0.56 -2.16 -9.89
N ASN A 422 1.83 -2.21 -9.49
CA ASN A 422 2.93 -1.65 -10.26
C ASN A 422 3.22 -2.43 -11.54
N PHE A 423 2.96 -3.75 -11.58
CA PHE A 423 3.05 -4.55 -12.81
C PHE A 423 2.09 -4.04 -13.89
N ASN A 424 0.83 -3.83 -13.56
CA ASN A 424 -0.14 -3.28 -14.51
C ASN A 424 0.29 -1.89 -15.02
N GLN A 425 0.79 -1.03 -14.13
CA GLN A 425 1.31 0.27 -14.53
C GLN A 425 2.52 0.13 -15.47
N ALA A 426 3.49 -0.75 -15.17
CA ALA A 426 4.67 -0.97 -15.99
C ALA A 426 4.31 -1.46 -17.40
N MET A 427 3.41 -2.44 -17.51
CA MET A 427 2.93 -2.97 -18.79
C MET A 427 2.18 -1.90 -19.61
N THR A 428 1.28 -1.14 -18.97
CA THR A 428 0.54 -0.04 -19.62
C THR A 428 1.47 1.04 -20.12
N ARG A 429 2.45 1.47 -19.31
CA ARG A 429 3.46 2.48 -19.71
C ARG A 429 4.30 2.00 -20.89
N ALA A 430 4.80 0.76 -20.85
CA ALA A 430 5.60 0.19 -21.93
C ALA A 430 4.82 0.18 -23.25
N HIS A 431 3.55 -0.23 -23.22
CA HIS A 431 2.67 -0.19 -24.39
C HIS A 431 2.48 1.23 -24.93
N LEU A 432 2.14 2.19 -24.08
CA LEU A 432 1.86 3.56 -24.48
C LEU A 432 3.12 4.29 -25.01
N LEU A 433 4.27 4.10 -24.39
CA LEU A 433 5.56 4.62 -24.90
C LEU A 433 5.91 4.06 -26.28
N LYS A 434 5.53 2.80 -26.55
CA LYS A 434 5.73 2.16 -27.84
C LYS A 434 4.75 2.65 -28.91
N THR A 435 3.48 2.89 -28.57
CA THR A 435 2.39 3.13 -29.53
C THR A 435 2.06 4.60 -29.74
N LYS A 436 2.12 5.43 -28.69
CA LYS A 436 1.80 6.86 -28.77
C LYS A 436 3.05 7.68 -29.10
N LYS A 437 3.03 8.36 -30.25
CA LYS A 437 4.22 9.07 -30.77
C LYS A 437 4.22 10.59 -30.52
N ASP A 438 3.13 11.15 -29.97
CA ASP A 438 3.12 12.58 -29.59
C ASP A 438 4.16 12.84 -28.50
N LYS A 439 5.10 13.74 -28.80
CA LYS A 439 6.21 14.08 -27.90
C LYS A 439 5.73 14.52 -26.50
N TYR A 440 4.71 15.35 -26.45
CA TYR A 440 4.23 15.89 -25.17
C TYR A 440 3.45 14.85 -24.37
N PHE A 441 2.76 13.94 -25.07
CA PHE A 441 2.13 12.79 -24.40
C PHE A 441 3.21 11.87 -23.78
N GLN A 442 4.30 11.59 -24.50
CA GLN A 442 5.40 10.81 -23.96
C GLN A 442 6.07 11.49 -22.76
N ILE A 443 6.24 12.83 -22.80
CA ILE A 443 6.75 13.57 -21.63
C ILE A 443 5.81 13.41 -20.44
N ALA A 444 4.50 13.61 -20.62
CA ALA A 444 3.53 13.46 -19.53
C ALA A 444 3.49 12.04 -18.96
N LEU A 445 3.62 11.03 -19.79
CA LEU A 445 3.68 9.62 -19.35
C LEU A 445 4.99 9.30 -18.59
N LEU A 446 6.12 9.87 -19.03
CA LEU A 446 7.38 9.73 -18.32
C LEU A 446 7.40 10.52 -17.00
N GLU A 447 6.76 11.70 -16.93
CA GLU A 447 6.59 12.43 -15.67
C GLU A 447 5.78 11.60 -14.67
N GLU A 448 4.67 11.00 -15.10
CA GLU A 448 3.89 10.08 -14.27
C GLU A 448 4.73 8.88 -13.78
N ALA A 449 5.51 8.27 -14.68
CA ALA A 449 6.40 7.18 -14.32
C ALA A 449 7.47 7.62 -13.30
N MET A 450 8.07 8.80 -13.51
CA MET A 450 9.08 9.34 -12.60
C MET A 450 8.50 9.74 -11.25
N ASP A 451 7.24 10.19 -11.17
CA ASP A 451 6.55 10.47 -9.90
C ASP A 451 6.32 9.18 -9.11
N ASN A 452 5.94 8.08 -9.78
CA ASN A 452 5.81 6.76 -9.18
C ASN A 452 7.16 6.23 -8.66
N PHE A 453 8.22 6.28 -9.50
CA PHE A 453 9.57 5.90 -9.07
C PHE A 453 10.12 6.81 -7.97
N HIS A 454 9.89 8.12 -8.03
CA HIS A 454 10.33 9.04 -6.98
C HIS A 454 9.69 8.69 -5.64
N ARG A 455 8.38 8.41 -5.63
CA ARG A 455 7.68 8.01 -4.41
C ARG A 455 8.21 6.70 -3.86
N TYR A 456 8.27 5.64 -4.67
CA TYR A 456 8.54 4.29 -4.20
C TYR A 456 10.02 3.89 -4.23
N PHE A 457 10.82 4.55 -5.07
CA PHE A 457 12.21 4.16 -5.31
C PHE A 457 13.25 5.25 -4.96
N PHE A 458 12.77 6.40 -4.41
CA PHE A 458 13.59 7.44 -3.82
C PHE A 458 13.16 7.77 -2.40
N ILE A 459 11.91 8.17 -2.20
CA ILE A 459 11.40 8.57 -0.88
C ILE A 459 11.34 7.36 0.06
N MET A 460 10.73 6.25 -0.35
CA MET A 460 10.54 5.09 0.54
C MET A 460 11.85 4.44 0.99
N PRO A 461 12.87 4.22 0.14
CA PRO A 461 14.18 3.76 0.61
C PRO A 461 14.89 4.77 1.51
N THR A 462 14.71 6.08 1.28
CA THR A 462 15.25 7.12 2.16
C THR A 462 14.59 7.06 3.55
N LEU A 463 13.26 6.86 3.62
CA LEU A 463 12.56 6.64 4.88
C LEU A 463 12.99 5.35 5.56
N ALA A 464 13.17 4.25 4.82
CA ALA A 464 13.65 2.98 5.38
C ALA A 464 15.06 3.10 5.99
N ARG A 465 15.95 3.88 5.38
CA ARG A 465 17.26 4.22 5.98
C ARG A 465 17.11 5.03 7.27
N PHE A 466 16.19 5.98 7.28
CA PHE A 466 15.87 6.75 8.48
C PHE A 466 15.29 5.88 9.59
N GLU A 467 14.36 4.98 9.27
CA GLU A 467 13.79 4.00 10.21
C GLU A 467 14.88 3.12 10.83
N LEU A 468 15.74 2.53 10.00
CA LEU A 468 16.84 1.67 10.46
C LEU A 468 17.73 2.41 11.48
N GLU A 469 18.22 3.60 11.12
CA GLU A 469 19.11 4.36 11.98
C GLU A 469 18.45 4.81 13.30
N THR A 470 17.19 5.24 13.26
CA THR A 470 16.48 5.70 14.46
C THR A 470 16.14 4.53 15.39
N HIS A 471 15.76 3.35 14.86
CA HIS A 471 15.55 2.15 15.67
C HIS A 471 16.87 1.66 16.30
N GLN A 472 17.96 1.58 15.53
CA GLN A 472 19.28 1.18 16.05
C GLN A 472 19.79 2.13 17.15
N ARG A 473 19.54 3.43 17.04
CA ARG A 473 19.85 4.39 18.13
C ARG A 473 19.02 4.11 19.38
N ALA A 474 17.72 3.86 19.23
CA ALA A 474 16.84 3.53 20.35
C ALA A 474 17.21 2.20 21.02
N GLU A 475 17.57 1.18 20.26
CA GLU A 475 18.06 -0.12 20.75
C GLU A 475 19.32 0.03 21.62
N LYS A 476 20.20 0.95 21.22
CA LYS A 476 21.44 1.30 21.97
C LYS A 476 21.18 2.28 23.13
N GLY A 477 19.92 2.66 23.39
CA GLY A 477 19.55 3.63 24.42
C GLY A 477 19.95 5.09 24.12
N GLN A 478 20.26 5.41 22.86
CA GLN A 478 20.59 6.76 22.45
C GLN A 478 19.34 7.63 22.29
N SER A 479 19.52 8.95 22.49
CA SER A 479 18.41 9.89 22.43
C SER A 479 17.94 10.15 21.01
N LEU A 480 16.62 10.22 20.83
CA LEU A 480 15.95 10.64 19.60
C LEU A 480 15.29 12.00 19.84
N THR A 481 15.95 13.08 19.43
CA THR A 481 15.45 14.45 19.50
C THR A 481 15.02 14.96 18.13
N ALA A 482 14.25 16.05 18.10
CA ALA A 482 13.90 16.72 16.84
C ALA A 482 15.14 17.10 16.02
N GLU A 483 16.20 17.57 16.70
CA GLU A 483 17.45 17.95 16.05
C GLU A 483 18.15 16.74 15.42
N THR A 484 18.29 15.62 16.18
CA THR A 484 18.93 14.40 15.65
C THR A 484 18.16 13.80 14.48
N MET A 485 16.83 13.79 14.54
CA MET A 485 15.97 13.29 13.46
C MET A 485 16.02 14.20 12.23
N ASN A 486 15.95 15.52 12.41
CA ASN A 486 16.01 16.47 11.29
C ASN A 486 17.36 16.45 10.60
N ASN A 487 18.47 16.41 11.37
CA ASN A 487 19.80 16.33 10.78
C ASN A 487 19.99 15.03 10.00
N LEU A 488 19.59 13.89 10.57
CA LEU A 488 19.65 12.59 9.86
C LEU A 488 18.87 12.64 8.55
N MET A 489 17.62 13.09 8.57
CA MET A 489 16.81 13.16 7.36
C MET A 489 17.40 14.13 6.32
N ALA A 490 17.90 15.30 6.74
CA ALA A 490 18.55 16.25 5.86
C ALA A 490 19.82 15.68 5.22
N ASP A 491 20.61 14.89 5.96
CA ASP A 491 21.81 14.24 5.44
C ASP A 491 21.47 13.16 4.41
N LEU A 492 20.44 12.33 4.67
CA LEU A 492 19.97 11.32 3.73
C LEU A 492 19.48 11.95 2.42
N PHE A 493 18.72 13.04 2.49
CA PHE A 493 18.31 13.78 1.29
C PHE A 493 19.47 14.47 0.59
N SER A 494 20.45 14.98 1.35
CA SER A 494 21.66 15.58 0.77
C SER A 494 22.41 14.59 -0.11
N GLU A 495 22.57 13.34 0.35
CA GLU A 495 23.14 12.25 -0.48
C GLU A 495 22.28 12.03 -1.74
N GLY A 496 20.95 11.94 -1.60
CA GLY A 496 20.03 11.72 -2.70
C GLY A 496 19.95 12.86 -3.71
N PHE A 497 20.21 14.09 -3.28
CA PHE A 497 20.26 15.26 -4.16
C PHE A 497 21.60 15.42 -4.89
N GLY A 498 22.69 14.91 -4.33
CA GLY A 498 24.02 14.92 -4.96
C GLY A 498 24.51 16.28 -5.40
N GLY A 499 24.11 17.35 -4.73
CA GLY A 499 24.45 18.74 -5.08
C GLY A 499 23.67 19.34 -6.27
N GLU A 500 22.80 18.59 -6.93
CA GLU A 500 22.00 19.05 -8.08
C GLU A 500 20.73 19.82 -7.64
N MET A 501 20.33 19.70 -6.38
CA MET A 501 19.16 20.36 -5.80
C MET A 501 19.55 21.16 -4.56
N TYR A 502 18.96 22.35 -4.39
CA TYR A 502 19.16 23.17 -3.20
C TYR A 502 18.65 22.46 -1.95
N LEU A 503 19.51 22.37 -0.94
CA LEU A 503 19.16 21.76 0.33
C LEU A 503 18.76 22.83 1.35
N ASP A 504 17.45 23.03 1.54
CA ASP A 504 16.91 23.74 2.70
C ASP A 504 16.88 22.74 3.87
N ARG A 505 17.96 22.72 4.67
CA ARG A 505 18.18 21.69 5.69
C ARG A 505 17.04 21.57 6.69
N ASP A 506 16.47 22.68 7.11
CA ASP A 506 15.40 22.67 8.12
C ASP A 506 14.12 22.05 7.52
N ARG A 507 13.67 22.56 6.36
CA ARG A 507 12.44 22.11 5.71
C ARG A 507 12.55 20.72 5.08
N VAL A 508 13.72 20.36 4.58
CA VAL A 508 13.98 18.98 4.10
C VAL A 508 14.10 18.03 5.27
N GLY A 509 14.78 18.47 6.35
CA GLY A 509 14.99 17.68 7.56
C GLY A 509 13.70 17.27 8.26
N ILE A 510 12.64 18.09 8.24
CA ILE A 510 11.37 17.77 8.88
C ILE A 510 10.50 16.80 8.07
N THR A 511 10.93 16.38 6.87
CA THR A 511 10.14 15.50 5.98
C THR A 511 9.65 14.25 6.68
N TRP A 512 10.42 13.65 7.59
CA TRP A 512 9.99 12.47 8.35
C TRP A 512 8.66 12.68 9.06
N ALA A 513 8.39 13.88 9.58
CA ALA A 513 7.17 14.18 10.32
C ALA A 513 5.91 14.20 9.44
N THR A 514 6.06 14.32 8.12
CA THR A 514 4.93 14.32 7.15
C THR A 514 4.46 12.91 6.80
N PHE A 515 5.20 11.86 7.18
CA PHE A 515 4.91 10.45 6.87
C PHE A 515 4.31 9.72 8.08
N THR A 516 3.24 10.27 8.66
CA THR A 516 2.58 9.74 9.86
C THR A 516 2.02 8.33 9.72
N THR A 517 1.72 7.86 8.53
CA THR A 517 1.31 6.47 8.30
C THR A 517 2.52 5.55 8.23
N HIS A 518 3.52 5.90 7.41
CA HIS A 518 4.64 5.03 7.09
C HIS A 518 5.58 4.79 8.28
N LEU A 519 5.92 5.85 9.04
CA LEU A 519 6.89 5.77 10.13
C LEU A 519 6.27 5.35 11.49
N TYR A 520 4.95 5.14 11.54
CA TYR A 520 4.25 4.58 12.71
C TYR A 520 3.78 3.13 12.49
N ILE A 521 4.19 2.53 11.38
CA ILE A 521 4.09 1.10 11.10
C ILE A 521 5.52 0.62 10.86
N ASP A 522 6.00 -0.28 11.70
CA ASP A 522 7.39 -0.72 11.75
C ASP A 522 7.88 -1.22 10.39
N TYR A 523 8.95 -0.60 9.89
CA TYR A 523 9.60 -1.00 8.65
C TYR A 523 8.62 -1.25 7.50
N TYR A 524 7.65 -0.35 7.37
CA TYR A 524 6.62 -0.46 6.32
C TYR A 524 7.11 0.14 4.99
N SER A 525 7.95 1.18 5.06
CA SER A 525 8.33 1.99 3.90
C SER A 525 9.05 1.18 2.82
N PHE A 526 9.95 0.25 3.19
CA PHE A 526 10.74 -0.51 2.23
C PHE A 526 9.88 -1.43 1.32
N GLN A 527 8.72 -1.87 1.79
CA GLN A 527 7.84 -2.80 1.08
C GLN A 527 7.38 -2.24 -0.28
N TYR A 528 7.20 -0.92 -0.38
CA TYR A 528 6.87 -0.25 -1.63
C TYR A 528 7.99 -0.37 -2.67
N ALA A 529 9.24 -0.20 -2.23
CA ALA A 529 10.39 -0.35 -3.12
C ALA A 529 10.59 -1.81 -3.57
N ILE A 530 10.30 -2.78 -2.70
CA ILE A 530 10.26 -4.20 -3.06
C ILE A 530 9.16 -4.47 -4.08
N GLY A 531 7.96 -3.94 -3.86
CA GLY A 531 6.82 -4.12 -4.76
C GLY A 531 7.08 -3.60 -6.18
N ILE A 532 7.63 -2.37 -6.32
CA ILE A 532 7.96 -1.81 -7.64
C ILE A 532 9.15 -2.54 -8.29
N SER A 533 10.12 -3.04 -7.50
CA SER A 533 11.24 -3.84 -8.00
C SER A 533 10.74 -5.14 -8.61
N ALA A 534 9.95 -5.91 -7.86
CA ALA A 534 9.37 -7.16 -8.32
C ALA A 534 8.48 -6.95 -9.54
N ALA A 535 7.66 -5.91 -9.54
CA ALA A 535 6.76 -5.57 -10.63
C ALA A 535 7.50 -5.33 -11.94
N ASN A 536 8.58 -4.53 -11.92
CA ASN A 536 9.37 -4.25 -13.12
C ASN A 536 10.15 -5.48 -13.60
N ALA A 537 10.69 -6.30 -12.69
CA ALA A 537 11.37 -7.55 -13.06
C ALA A 537 10.39 -8.54 -13.72
N ILE A 538 9.17 -8.71 -13.19
CA ILE A 538 8.15 -9.56 -13.79
C ILE A 538 7.68 -8.97 -15.14
N ALA A 539 7.40 -7.67 -15.20
CA ALA A 539 6.97 -7.00 -16.43
C ALA A 539 8.03 -7.15 -17.53
N LYS A 540 9.32 -6.99 -17.18
CA LYS A 540 10.43 -7.21 -18.11
C LYS A 540 10.41 -8.63 -18.69
N ARG A 541 10.24 -9.67 -17.88
CA ARG A 541 10.12 -11.06 -18.34
C ARG A 541 8.99 -11.25 -19.36
N VAL A 542 7.82 -10.64 -19.10
CA VAL A 542 6.66 -10.72 -20.01
C VAL A 542 6.91 -9.93 -21.29
N LEU A 543 7.46 -8.72 -21.21
CA LEU A 543 7.74 -7.85 -22.36
C LEU A 543 8.86 -8.41 -23.26
N ASP A 544 9.85 -9.09 -22.68
CA ASP A 544 10.92 -9.77 -23.40
C ASP A 544 10.44 -11.10 -24.04
N GLY A 545 9.18 -11.50 -23.83
CA GLY A 545 8.59 -12.70 -24.41
C GLY A 545 9.17 -14.00 -23.83
N ILE A 546 9.62 -13.99 -22.57
CA ILE A 546 10.12 -15.20 -21.91
C ILE A 546 9.00 -16.24 -21.86
N PRO A 547 9.22 -17.47 -22.39
CA PRO A 547 8.19 -18.51 -22.39
C PRO A 547 7.67 -18.80 -20.97
N GLY A 548 6.36 -18.77 -20.80
CA GLY A 548 5.69 -19.04 -19.52
C GLY A 548 5.60 -17.82 -18.57
N ALA A 549 6.27 -16.68 -18.85
CA ALA A 549 6.31 -15.54 -17.91
C ALA A 549 4.92 -14.97 -17.55
N ALA A 550 3.98 -14.94 -18.50
CA ALA A 550 2.61 -14.51 -18.21
C ALA A 550 1.90 -15.49 -17.25
N GLN A 551 2.08 -16.81 -17.48
CA GLN A 551 1.50 -17.83 -16.60
C GLN A 551 2.17 -17.81 -15.22
N ASP A 552 3.48 -17.58 -15.14
CA ASP A 552 4.21 -17.44 -13.89
C ASP A 552 3.61 -16.28 -13.07
N HIS A 553 3.34 -15.13 -13.69
CA HIS A 553 2.66 -14.02 -13.02
C HIS A 553 1.23 -14.39 -12.56
N ILE A 554 0.46 -15.11 -13.36
CA ILE A 554 -0.87 -15.60 -12.95
C ILE A 554 -0.75 -16.56 -11.74
N ASN A 555 0.27 -17.42 -11.71
CA ASN A 555 0.53 -18.30 -10.57
C ASN A 555 0.86 -17.50 -9.31
N PHE A 556 1.67 -16.45 -9.44
CA PHE A 556 1.91 -15.48 -8.36
C PHE A 556 0.61 -14.85 -7.83
N LEU A 557 -0.27 -14.39 -8.71
CA LEU A 557 -1.55 -13.80 -8.34
C LEU A 557 -2.48 -14.80 -7.62
N LYS A 558 -2.38 -16.09 -7.95
CA LYS A 558 -3.18 -17.17 -7.36
C LYS A 558 -2.67 -17.62 -5.98
N ALA A 559 -1.44 -17.32 -5.63
CA ALA A 559 -0.79 -17.91 -4.46
C ALA A 559 -1.39 -17.43 -3.11
N GLY A 560 -1.90 -16.20 -3.04
CA GLY A 560 -2.39 -15.62 -1.77
C GLY A 560 -1.29 -15.66 -0.69
N SER A 561 -1.63 -16.21 0.48
CA SER A 561 -0.67 -16.51 1.58
C SER A 561 -0.50 -18.02 1.81
N SER A 562 -0.62 -18.85 0.78
CA SER A 562 -0.49 -20.31 0.91
C SER A 562 0.98 -20.79 1.02
N MET A 563 1.93 -19.88 0.91
CA MET A 563 3.37 -20.12 1.07
C MET A 563 4.09 -18.84 1.51
N SER A 564 5.38 -18.93 1.83
CA SER A 564 6.17 -17.76 2.20
C SER A 564 6.18 -16.70 1.11
N PRO A 565 6.29 -15.39 1.43
CA PRO A 565 6.36 -14.34 0.42
C PRO A 565 7.49 -14.54 -0.60
N MET A 566 8.62 -15.10 -0.17
CA MET A 566 9.75 -15.39 -1.06
C MET A 566 9.41 -16.51 -2.05
N ASP A 567 8.69 -17.51 -1.62
CA ASP A 567 8.24 -18.60 -2.50
C ASP A 567 7.13 -18.11 -3.45
N VAL A 568 6.25 -17.21 -3.00
CA VAL A 568 5.29 -16.55 -3.88
C VAL A 568 6.01 -15.81 -5.03
N TYR A 569 7.08 -15.06 -4.76
CA TYR A 569 7.88 -14.41 -5.80
C TYR A 569 8.54 -15.41 -6.77
N LYS A 570 9.01 -16.56 -6.27
CA LYS A 570 9.57 -17.63 -7.14
C LYS A 570 8.54 -18.18 -8.12
N THR A 571 7.24 -18.21 -7.76
CA THR A 571 6.19 -18.60 -8.72
C THR A 571 6.07 -17.63 -9.90
N ALA A 572 6.45 -16.35 -9.71
CA ALA A 572 6.56 -15.35 -10.78
C ALA A 572 7.89 -15.46 -11.58
N GLY A 573 8.74 -16.44 -11.25
CA GLY A 573 10.04 -16.64 -11.88
C GLY A 573 11.11 -15.63 -11.49
N ILE A 574 10.97 -14.98 -10.33
CA ILE A 574 11.95 -14.05 -9.77
C ILE A 574 12.37 -14.46 -8.35
N ASP A 575 13.60 -14.16 -8.00
CA ASP A 575 14.13 -14.39 -6.66
C ASP A 575 14.42 -13.06 -5.96
N MET A 576 13.54 -12.64 -5.06
CA MET A 576 13.66 -11.39 -4.30
C MET A 576 14.70 -11.45 -3.18
N THR A 577 15.29 -12.62 -2.89
CA THR A 577 16.45 -12.71 -1.98
C THR A 577 17.74 -12.25 -2.67
N SER A 578 17.75 -12.21 -4.01
CA SER A 578 18.85 -11.67 -4.81
C SER A 578 18.70 -10.17 -5.07
N THR A 579 19.77 -9.51 -5.54
CA THR A 579 19.75 -8.09 -5.90
C THR A 579 19.17 -7.83 -7.30
N HIS A 580 19.07 -8.86 -8.16
CA HIS A 580 18.73 -8.72 -9.57
C HIS A 580 17.39 -8.00 -9.82
N PRO A 581 16.26 -8.34 -9.15
CA PRO A 581 15.00 -7.64 -9.41
C PRO A 581 15.05 -6.14 -9.07
N ILE A 582 15.85 -5.77 -8.07
CA ILE A 582 16.06 -4.36 -7.69
C ILE A 582 16.90 -3.66 -8.77
N GLU A 583 17.95 -4.32 -9.28
CA GLU A 583 18.81 -3.80 -10.34
C GLU A 583 18.05 -3.67 -11.67
N ASP A 584 17.16 -4.60 -12.01
CA ASP A 584 16.25 -4.50 -13.17
C ASP A 584 15.36 -3.27 -13.09
N ALA A 585 14.76 -2.98 -11.93
CA ALA A 585 13.96 -1.77 -11.74
C ALA A 585 14.79 -0.49 -11.90
N PHE A 586 16.02 -0.47 -11.44
CA PHE A 586 16.93 0.66 -11.69
C PHE A 586 17.30 0.80 -13.17
N THR A 587 17.38 -0.29 -13.93
CA THR A 587 17.60 -0.25 -15.38
C THR A 587 16.42 0.43 -16.08
N VAL A 588 15.19 0.08 -15.72
CA VAL A 588 13.98 0.73 -16.24
C VAL A 588 13.95 2.22 -15.87
N LEU A 589 14.31 2.56 -14.63
CA LEU A 589 14.42 3.95 -14.20
C LEU A 589 15.43 4.74 -15.05
N GLU A 590 16.59 4.14 -15.36
CA GLU A 590 17.62 4.78 -16.20
C GLU A 590 17.11 5.04 -17.61
N GLU A 591 16.41 4.08 -18.21
CA GLU A 591 15.78 4.22 -19.53
C GLU A 591 14.77 5.36 -19.56
N TYR A 592 13.94 5.51 -18.51
CA TYR A 592 12.99 6.63 -18.41
C TYR A 592 13.68 7.96 -18.27
N ILE A 593 14.74 8.05 -17.47
CA ILE A 593 15.57 9.26 -17.28
C ILE A 593 16.19 9.67 -18.62
N ASP A 594 16.79 8.72 -19.35
CA ASP A 594 17.44 8.98 -20.63
C ASP A 594 16.44 9.43 -21.67
N ARG A 595 15.31 8.74 -21.77
CA ARG A 595 14.24 9.11 -22.69
C ARG A 595 13.66 10.50 -22.42
N LEU A 596 13.49 10.84 -21.12
CA LEU A 596 13.05 12.18 -20.74
C LEU A 596 14.08 13.24 -21.13
N GLY A 597 15.38 12.96 -20.96
CA GLY A 597 16.47 13.82 -21.41
C GLY A 597 16.42 14.08 -22.93
N GLU A 598 16.29 13.03 -23.73
CA GLU A 598 16.15 13.13 -25.20
C GLU A 598 14.93 13.98 -25.60
N LEU A 599 13.77 13.69 -25.05
CA LEU A 599 12.51 14.39 -25.39
C LEU A 599 12.54 15.85 -24.98
N THR A 600 13.21 16.19 -23.89
CA THR A 600 13.36 17.60 -23.45
C THR A 600 14.54 18.32 -24.11
N GLY A 601 15.40 17.60 -24.86
CA GLY A 601 16.60 18.13 -25.52
C GLY A 601 17.69 18.52 -24.51
N LYS A 602 17.84 17.77 -23.40
CA LYS A 602 18.70 18.15 -22.26
C LYS A 602 19.68 17.05 -21.84
#